data_fc138e8079f182023ff3332680b0bb22
#
_entry.id   fc138e8079f182023ff3332680b0bb22
#
_cell.length_a   1.000
_cell.length_b   1.000
_cell.length_c   1.000
_cell.angle_alpha   90.00
_cell.angle_beta   90.00
_cell.angle_gamma   90.00
#
_symmetry.space_group_name_H-M   'P 1'
#
loop_
_entity.id
_entity.type
_entity.pdbx_description
1 polymer ?
#
loop_
_entity_poly.entity_id
_entity_poly.type
_entity_poly.pdbx_seq_one_letter_code
_entity_poly.pdbx_strand_id
1 'polypeptide(L)'
;APPVCIISPVSSWAAAVSSSLPENSSIDGFMMFIEAIPYNYYALFTILMLVVLIILDFDFSKMKTYELNYGSKITADGPAGDIVANGNGKVRDLIIPIAVLVVFCISAMLYTGGILEGNGIVASFSNCDSAFSLVIGSFFTMIVIAVLYLPRKIVTFKQFAESLPEGFKAMVPAILILTFAWTLSGVCGDEYLRIGDYVSNLVNNSSMPHAIIPAIFFLVALGLAFSTGTSWGTFGILLPIVFAIFETNVSTLMVISMSAVMAGAVCGDHVSPISDTTILSSTGAQCNHIDHVNTQMPYALIVAAISFICYIISGFTGNGYIGLIVGLIATPALLFAIYKKQKASA
;
A
#
# COMPACT_ATOMS: atom_id res chain seq x y z
N ALA A 1 -6.54 -3.00 -0.23
CA ALA A 1 -6.23 -1.62 0.18
C ALA A 1 -4.78 -1.24 -0.08
N PRO A 2 -3.72 -1.94 0.44
CA PRO A 2 -2.33 -1.49 0.30
C PRO A 2 -1.88 -1.21 -1.15
N PRO A 3 -2.19 -2.05 -2.16
CA PRO A 3 -1.82 -1.76 -3.54
C PRO A 3 -2.41 -0.45 -4.09
N VAL A 4 -3.59 -0.05 -3.63
CA VAL A 4 -4.22 1.20 -4.07
C VAL A 4 -3.55 2.42 -3.42
N CYS A 5 -3.07 2.29 -2.18
CA CYS A 5 -2.46 3.40 -1.45
C CYS A 5 -1.19 3.93 -2.11
N ILE A 6 -0.36 3.05 -2.68
CA ILE A 6 0.91 3.45 -3.33
C ILE A 6 0.75 3.99 -4.76
N ILE A 7 -0.47 4.00 -5.29
CA ILE A 7 -0.80 4.62 -6.59
C ILE A 7 -1.78 5.78 -6.44
N SER A 8 -2.22 6.08 -5.21
CA SER A 8 -3.15 7.17 -4.92
C SER A 8 -2.42 8.37 -4.31
N PRO A 9 -2.36 9.51 -5.00
CA PRO A 9 -1.69 10.70 -4.48
C PRO A 9 -2.38 11.32 -3.26
N VAL A 10 -3.62 10.93 -2.99
CA VAL A 10 -4.41 11.39 -1.83
C VAL A 10 -4.12 10.54 -0.58
N SER A 11 -3.25 9.54 -0.70
CA SER A 11 -2.90 8.68 0.42
C SER A 11 -1.83 9.31 1.32
N SER A 12 -1.80 8.88 2.59
CA SER A 12 -0.73 9.23 3.54
C SER A 12 0.67 8.78 3.09
N TRP A 13 0.77 7.91 2.09
CA TRP A 13 2.03 7.44 1.51
C TRP A 13 2.78 8.56 0.78
N ALA A 14 2.08 9.45 0.07
CA ALA A 14 2.71 10.60 -0.57
C ALA A 14 3.38 11.52 0.47
N ALA A 15 2.69 11.78 1.59
CA ALA A 15 3.26 12.54 2.70
C ALA A 15 4.45 11.83 3.35
N ALA A 16 4.38 10.51 3.52
CA ALA A 16 5.45 9.73 4.11
C ALA A 16 6.70 9.66 3.22
N VAL A 17 6.56 9.58 1.91
CA VAL A 17 7.69 9.69 0.98
C VAL A 17 8.33 11.07 1.10
N SER A 18 7.53 12.14 1.13
CA SER A 18 8.05 13.50 1.32
C SER A 18 8.81 13.67 2.63
N SER A 19 8.31 13.09 3.73
CA SER A 19 8.99 13.15 5.03
C SER A 19 10.23 12.26 5.16
N SER A 20 10.45 11.36 4.22
CA SER A 20 11.64 10.48 4.18
C SER A 20 12.81 11.09 3.42
N LEU A 21 12.60 12.24 2.77
CA LEU A 21 13.66 12.97 2.07
C LEU A 21 14.56 13.70 3.07
N PRO A 22 15.87 13.86 2.77
CA PRO A 22 16.76 14.71 3.57
C PRO A 22 16.24 16.15 3.68
N GLU A 23 16.33 16.76 4.87
CA GLU A 23 15.79 18.10 5.15
C GLU A 23 16.32 19.20 4.21
N ASN A 24 17.50 19.01 3.65
CA ASN A 24 18.13 19.98 2.71
C ASN A 24 17.96 19.62 1.23
N SER A 25 17.09 18.64 0.93
CA SER A 25 16.90 18.25 -0.46
C SER A 25 15.99 19.26 -1.18
N SER A 26 16.39 19.66 -2.39
CA SER A 26 15.56 20.49 -3.29
C SER A 26 14.48 19.64 -4.02
N ILE A 27 14.29 18.40 -3.63
CA ILE A 27 13.43 17.43 -4.30
C ILE A 27 12.00 17.58 -3.74
N ASP A 28 11.03 17.76 -4.63
CA ASP A 28 9.61 17.68 -4.27
C ASP A 28 9.21 16.22 -4.12
N GLY A 29 9.03 15.78 -2.87
CA GLY A 29 8.68 14.39 -2.55
C GLY A 29 7.30 13.98 -3.05
N PHE A 30 6.35 14.93 -3.13
CA PHE A 30 5.04 14.66 -3.69
C PHE A 30 5.11 14.39 -5.21
N MET A 31 5.85 15.23 -5.94
CA MET A 31 6.06 15.02 -7.37
C MET A 31 6.81 13.74 -7.65
N MET A 32 7.83 13.41 -6.85
CA MET A 32 8.55 12.14 -6.95
C MET A 32 7.63 10.93 -6.71
N PHE A 33 6.69 11.02 -5.75
CA PHE A 33 5.68 9.99 -5.54
C PHE A 33 4.78 9.82 -6.78
N ILE A 34 4.34 10.93 -7.39
CA ILE A 34 3.54 10.89 -8.64
C ILE A 34 4.32 10.22 -9.77
N GLU A 35 5.60 10.58 -9.94
CA GLU A 35 6.47 9.97 -10.95
C GLU A 35 6.71 8.47 -10.73
N ALA A 36 6.65 8.00 -9.48
CA ALA A 36 6.80 6.60 -9.13
C ALA A 36 5.56 5.75 -9.42
N ILE A 37 4.37 6.35 -9.56
CA ILE A 37 3.11 5.60 -9.76
C ILE A 37 3.20 4.60 -10.92
N PRO A 38 3.67 4.95 -12.13
CA PRO A 38 3.78 4.00 -13.25
C PRO A 38 4.75 2.84 -12.99
N TYR A 39 5.65 3.00 -12.04
CA TYR A 39 6.66 2.01 -11.70
C TYR A 39 6.27 1.13 -10.49
N ASN A 40 5.14 1.38 -9.86
CA ASN A 40 4.59 0.54 -8.79
C ASN A 40 3.99 -0.75 -9.36
N TYR A 41 4.86 -1.60 -9.93
CA TYR A 41 4.48 -2.78 -10.70
C TYR A 41 3.59 -3.73 -9.92
N TYR A 42 3.93 -4.02 -8.66
CA TYR A 42 3.15 -4.93 -7.85
C TYR A 42 1.69 -4.46 -7.69
N ALA A 43 1.48 -3.17 -7.44
CA ALA A 43 0.14 -2.61 -7.29
C ALA A 43 -0.66 -2.69 -8.60
N LEU A 44 -0.05 -2.24 -9.70
CA LEU A 44 -0.69 -2.19 -11.01
C LEU A 44 -1.03 -3.60 -11.53
N PHE A 45 -0.09 -4.55 -11.38
CA PHE A 45 -0.30 -5.93 -11.85
C PHE A 45 -1.25 -6.70 -10.93
N THR A 46 -1.31 -6.39 -9.63
CA THR A 46 -2.33 -6.95 -8.73
C THR A 46 -3.74 -6.53 -9.15
N ILE A 47 -3.94 -5.24 -9.44
CA ILE A 47 -5.24 -4.75 -9.92
C ILE A 47 -5.59 -5.40 -11.26
N LEU A 48 -4.63 -5.45 -12.19
CA LEU A 48 -4.82 -6.11 -13.48
C LEU A 48 -5.17 -7.59 -13.31
N MET A 49 -4.46 -8.30 -12.43
CA MET A 49 -4.76 -9.70 -12.12
C MET A 49 -6.19 -9.88 -11.62
N LEU A 50 -6.64 -9.04 -10.68
CA LEU A 50 -8.02 -9.10 -10.18
C LEU A 50 -9.05 -8.91 -11.31
N VAL A 51 -8.83 -7.94 -12.19
CA VAL A 51 -9.70 -7.72 -13.36
C VAL A 51 -9.74 -8.95 -14.27
N VAL A 52 -8.58 -9.54 -14.57
CA VAL A 52 -8.50 -10.74 -15.43
C VAL A 52 -9.19 -11.94 -14.78
N LEU A 53 -9.01 -12.16 -13.46
CA LEU A 53 -9.69 -13.26 -12.74
C LEU A 53 -11.20 -13.10 -12.77
N ILE A 54 -11.71 -11.89 -12.55
CA ILE A 54 -13.15 -11.59 -12.62
C ILE A 54 -13.70 -11.84 -14.03
N ILE A 55 -12.98 -11.40 -15.09
CA ILE A 55 -13.44 -11.58 -16.47
C ILE A 55 -13.43 -13.06 -16.88
N LEU A 56 -12.42 -13.82 -16.46
CA LEU A 56 -12.29 -15.24 -16.82
C LEU A 56 -13.11 -16.17 -15.88
N ASP A 57 -13.61 -15.62 -14.77
CA ASP A 57 -14.41 -16.33 -13.77
C ASP A 57 -13.77 -17.66 -13.35
N PHE A 58 -12.53 -17.56 -12.83
CA PHE A 58 -11.80 -18.75 -12.36
C PHE A 58 -10.89 -18.44 -11.19
N ASP A 59 -10.72 -19.45 -10.35
CA ASP A 59 -9.74 -19.46 -9.28
C ASP A 59 -8.75 -20.62 -9.43
N PHE A 60 -7.58 -20.45 -8.85
CA PHE A 60 -6.53 -21.48 -8.91
C PHE A 60 -5.88 -21.72 -7.55
N SER A 61 -5.08 -22.78 -7.47
CA SER A 61 -4.34 -23.15 -6.26
C SER A 61 -5.26 -23.35 -5.05
N LYS A 62 -4.87 -22.89 -3.88
CA LYS A 62 -5.60 -23.07 -2.62
C LYS A 62 -6.98 -22.39 -2.62
N MET A 63 -7.14 -21.26 -3.32
CA MET A 63 -8.44 -20.58 -3.42
C MET A 63 -9.48 -21.47 -4.09
N LYS A 64 -9.14 -22.08 -5.23
CA LYS A 64 -10.04 -23.02 -5.92
C LYS A 64 -10.49 -24.16 -5.00
N THR A 65 -9.56 -24.74 -4.23
CA THR A 65 -9.88 -25.80 -3.27
C THR A 65 -10.78 -25.29 -2.14
N TYR A 66 -10.52 -24.06 -1.68
CA TYR A 66 -11.30 -23.42 -0.64
C TYR A 66 -12.74 -23.18 -1.10
N GLU A 67 -12.94 -22.62 -2.29
CA GLU A 67 -14.26 -22.38 -2.86
C GLU A 67 -15.07 -23.67 -3.08
N LEU A 68 -14.45 -24.70 -3.64
CA LEU A 68 -15.09 -26.00 -3.83
C LEU A 68 -15.57 -26.62 -2.52
N ASN A 69 -14.90 -26.33 -1.41
CA ASN A 69 -15.22 -26.85 -0.08
C ASN A 69 -16.05 -25.87 0.78
N TYR A 70 -16.36 -24.67 0.26
CA TYR A 70 -16.99 -23.60 1.04
C TYR A 70 -18.37 -24.01 1.61
N GLY A 71 -19.16 -24.78 0.88
CA GLY A 71 -20.46 -25.26 1.32
C GLY A 71 -20.44 -26.26 2.48
N SER A 72 -19.27 -26.84 2.82
CA SER A 72 -19.11 -27.88 3.87
C SER A 72 -18.50 -27.35 5.18
N LYS A 73 -18.00 -26.15 5.23
CA LYS A 73 -17.27 -25.56 6.37
C LYS A 73 -17.67 -24.12 6.70
N ILE A 74 -18.96 -23.85 6.84
CA ILE A 74 -19.37 -22.60 7.49
C ILE A 74 -19.31 -22.84 9.02
N THR A 75 -18.12 -22.87 9.58
CA THR A 75 -17.93 -22.59 10.99
C THR A 75 -17.47 -21.14 11.10
N ALA A 76 -18.33 -20.30 11.63
CA ALA A 76 -18.08 -18.89 11.91
C ALA A 76 -17.08 -18.72 13.08
N ASP A 77 -15.84 -19.18 12.90
CA ASP A 77 -14.74 -18.93 13.83
C ASP A 77 -13.89 -17.72 13.36
N GLY A 78 -14.56 -16.68 12.88
CA GLY A 78 -13.90 -15.40 12.64
C GLY A 78 -13.76 -14.61 13.96
N PRO A 79 -12.70 -13.78 14.12
CA PRO A 79 -12.50 -12.95 15.31
C PRO A 79 -13.55 -11.83 15.48
N ALA A 80 -14.53 -11.75 14.59
CA ALA A 80 -15.71 -10.87 14.69
C ALA A 80 -16.80 -11.51 15.57
N GLY A 81 -16.41 -12.24 16.62
CA GLY A 81 -17.34 -12.73 17.63
C GLY A 81 -18.28 -11.60 18.07
N ASP A 82 -19.58 -11.88 18.07
CA ASP A 82 -20.65 -11.08 18.68
C ASP A 82 -21.06 -9.76 18.00
N ILE A 83 -20.54 -9.37 16.86
CA ILE A 83 -21.09 -8.22 16.10
C ILE A 83 -22.33 -8.67 15.35
N VAL A 84 -23.49 -8.51 15.98
CA VAL A 84 -24.77 -8.74 15.32
C VAL A 84 -25.04 -7.60 14.34
N ALA A 85 -25.11 -7.92 13.04
CA ALA A 85 -25.42 -6.93 12.02
C ALA A 85 -26.80 -6.31 12.25
N ASN A 86 -26.87 -4.99 12.29
CA ASN A 86 -28.15 -4.27 12.33
C ASN A 86 -28.77 -4.33 10.92
N GLY A 87 -29.91 -5.02 10.75
CA GLY A 87 -30.59 -5.22 9.46
C GLY A 87 -31.05 -3.94 8.73
N ASN A 88 -30.82 -2.76 9.29
CA ASN A 88 -31.20 -1.46 8.71
C ASN A 88 -30.11 -0.83 7.82
N GLY A 89 -28.93 -1.45 7.72
CA GLY A 89 -27.82 -0.98 6.87
C GLY A 89 -28.14 -1.12 5.38
N LYS A 90 -27.71 -0.14 4.59
CA LYS A 90 -27.82 -0.13 3.13
C LYS A 90 -26.43 0.09 2.52
N VAL A 91 -26.23 -0.35 1.28
CA VAL A 91 -24.94 -0.15 0.55
C VAL A 91 -24.50 1.32 0.54
N ARG A 92 -25.42 2.27 0.46
CA ARG A 92 -25.13 3.70 0.54
C ARG A 92 -24.45 4.11 1.87
N ASP A 93 -24.69 3.37 2.94
CA ASP A 93 -24.13 3.68 4.26
C ASP A 93 -22.64 3.33 4.33
N LEU A 94 -22.12 2.53 3.41
CA LEU A 94 -20.70 2.31 3.18
C LEU A 94 -20.14 3.30 2.16
N ILE A 95 -20.83 3.51 1.04
CA ILE A 95 -20.29 4.30 -0.08
C ILE A 95 -20.20 5.78 0.27
N ILE A 96 -21.26 6.35 0.89
CA ILE A 96 -21.32 7.79 1.19
C ILE A 96 -20.17 8.22 2.13
N PRO A 97 -19.90 7.57 3.28
CA PRO A 97 -18.77 7.94 4.13
C PRO A 97 -17.43 7.94 3.41
N ILE A 98 -17.17 6.93 2.58
CA ILE A 98 -15.92 6.83 1.82
C ILE A 98 -15.81 7.98 0.81
N ALA A 99 -16.87 8.24 0.04
CA ALA A 99 -16.88 9.33 -0.92
C ALA A 99 -16.70 10.71 -0.25
N VAL A 100 -17.38 10.93 0.87
CA VAL A 100 -17.29 12.16 1.66
C VAL A 100 -15.88 12.34 2.24
N LEU A 101 -15.27 11.27 2.75
CA LEU A 101 -13.89 11.29 3.25
C LEU A 101 -12.93 11.75 2.16
N VAL A 102 -13.00 11.13 0.98
CA VAL A 102 -12.15 11.48 -0.16
C VAL A 102 -12.34 12.95 -0.56
N VAL A 103 -13.60 13.40 -0.68
CA VAL A 103 -13.91 14.79 -1.06
C VAL A 103 -13.39 15.77 -0.02
N PHE A 104 -13.59 15.53 1.26
CA PHE A 104 -13.12 16.45 2.30
C PHE A 104 -11.60 16.46 2.42
N CYS A 105 -10.93 15.31 2.33
CA CYS A 105 -9.47 15.26 2.33
C CYS A 105 -8.88 16.02 1.13
N ILE A 106 -9.39 15.80 -0.08
CA ILE A 106 -8.96 16.53 -1.28
C ILE A 106 -9.19 18.03 -1.12
N SER A 107 -10.38 18.43 -0.65
CA SER A 107 -10.71 19.84 -0.44
C SER A 107 -9.79 20.50 0.60
N ALA A 108 -9.47 19.79 1.68
CA ALA A 108 -8.56 20.26 2.71
C ALA A 108 -7.12 20.38 2.19
N MET A 109 -6.64 19.40 1.38
CA MET A 109 -5.32 19.48 0.75
C MET A 109 -5.21 20.67 -0.22
N LEU A 110 -6.22 20.91 -1.04
CA LEU A 110 -6.25 22.07 -1.92
C LEU A 110 -6.28 23.38 -1.12
N TYR A 111 -7.04 23.44 -0.04
CA TYR A 111 -7.13 24.60 0.83
C TYR A 111 -5.80 24.91 1.52
N THR A 112 -5.18 23.93 2.16
CA THR A 112 -3.89 24.11 2.86
C THR A 112 -2.74 24.40 1.89
N GLY A 113 -2.85 23.94 0.64
CA GLY A 113 -1.89 24.20 -0.41
C GLY A 113 -2.08 25.53 -1.14
N GLY A 114 -3.01 26.39 -0.70
CA GLY A 114 -3.14 27.77 -1.18
C GLY A 114 -3.91 27.91 -2.50
N ILE A 115 -4.87 27.02 -2.78
CA ILE A 115 -5.74 27.15 -3.98
C ILE A 115 -6.50 28.48 -3.98
N LEU A 116 -6.88 29.01 -2.80
CA LEU A 116 -7.55 30.30 -2.67
C LEU A 116 -6.60 31.49 -2.84
N GLU A 117 -5.30 31.26 -2.76
CA GLU A 117 -4.26 32.26 -2.99
C GLU A 117 -3.86 32.35 -4.48
N GLY A 118 -4.51 31.56 -5.33
CA GLY A 118 -4.28 31.56 -6.78
C GLY A 118 -3.30 30.50 -7.27
N ASN A 119 -2.86 29.59 -6.41
CA ASN A 119 -2.04 28.46 -6.81
C ASN A 119 -2.81 27.50 -7.74
N GLY A 120 -2.12 26.96 -8.74
CA GLY A 120 -2.69 25.91 -9.56
C GLY A 120 -2.93 24.61 -8.76
N ILE A 121 -3.79 23.72 -9.26
CA ILE A 121 -4.15 22.46 -8.58
C ILE A 121 -2.90 21.65 -8.22
N VAL A 122 -1.96 21.47 -9.15
CA VAL A 122 -0.72 20.69 -8.92
C VAL A 122 0.13 21.34 -7.84
N ALA A 123 0.33 22.67 -7.92
CA ALA A 123 1.09 23.42 -6.92
C ALA A 123 0.43 23.35 -5.54
N SER A 124 -0.91 23.38 -5.47
CA SER A 124 -1.63 23.26 -4.21
C SER A 124 -1.44 21.85 -3.58
N PHE A 125 -1.40 20.78 -4.38
CA PHE A 125 -1.10 19.46 -3.87
C PHE A 125 0.36 19.32 -3.39
N SER A 126 1.32 19.90 -4.11
CA SER A 126 2.74 19.89 -3.72
C SER A 126 2.99 20.66 -2.42
N ASN A 127 2.30 21.78 -2.20
CA ASN A 127 2.50 22.65 -1.05
C ASN A 127 1.56 22.35 0.12
N CYS A 128 0.69 21.34 0.02
CA CYS A 128 -0.30 21.06 1.05
C CYS A 128 0.32 20.50 2.33
N ASP A 129 -0.25 20.86 3.49
CA ASP A 129 -0.04 20.12 4.72
C ASP A 129 -0.94 18.88 4.71
N SER A 130 -0.40 17.77 4.22
CA SER A 130 -1.14 16.53 4.05
C SER A 130 -1.65 15.96 5.38
N ALA A 131 -0.83 16.03 6.44
CA ALA A 131 -1.20 15.49 7.76
C ALA A 131 -2.38 16.25 8.35
N PHE A 132 -2.30 17.58 8.37
CA PHE A 132 -3.37 18.44 8.87
C PHE A 132 -4.65 18.32 8.02
N SER A 133 -4.49 18.24 6.70
CA SER A 133 -5.62 18.06 5.77
C SER A 133 -6.37 16.75 6.00
N LEU A 134 -5.67 15.65 6.25
CA LEU A 134 -6.28 14.36 6.56
C LEU A 134 -7.01 14.38 7.91
N VAL A 135 -6.46 15.05 8.93
CA VAL A 135 -7.12 15.21 10.24
C VAL A 135 -8.43 15.99 10.08
N ILE A 136 -8.40 17.14 9.39
CA ILE A 136 -9.60 17.94 9.18
C ILE A 136 -10.63 17.20 8.32
N GLY A 137 -10.20 16.58 7.21
CA GLY A 137 -11.08 15.83 6.32
C GLY A 137 -11.78 14.67 7.03
N SER A 138 -11.05 13.91 7.85
CA SER A 138 -11.63 12.81 8.65
C SER A 138 -12.58 13.32 9.73
N PHE A 139 -12.26 14.43 10.39
CA PHE A 139 -13.12 15.04 11.40
C PHE A 139 -14.48 15.47 10.81
N PHE A 140 -14.50 16.17 9.68
CA PHE A 140 -15.76 16.54 9.02
C PHE A 140 -16.52 15.32 8.52
N THR A 141 -15.81 14.31 8.03
CA THR A 141 -16.43 13.03 7.63
C THR A 141 -17.13 12.36 8.81
N MET A 142 -16.52 12.36 9.99
CA MET A 142 -17.12 11.80 11.20
C MET A 142 -18.43 12.53 11.57
N ILE A 143 -18.49 13.86 11.40
CA ILE A 143 -19.72 14.63 11.60
C ILE A 143 -20.81 14.18 10.61
N VAL A 144 -20.46 14.03 9.34
CA VAL A 144 -21.39 13.55 8.31
C VAL A 144 -21.90 12.15 8.61
N ILE A 145 -21.04 11.25 9.07
CA ILE A 145 -21.42 9.89 9.49
C ILE A 145 -22.41 9.96 10.66
N ALA A 146 -22.17 10.81 11.67
CA ALA A 146 -23.07 11.00 12.79
C ALA A 146 -24.47 11.48 12.32
N VAL A 147 -24.51 12.48 11.45
CA VAL A 147 -25.74 13.02 10.87
C VAL A 147 -26.45 11.97 9.99
N LEU A 148 -25.71 11.09 9.31
CA LEU A 148 -26.29 10.07 8.45
C LEU A 148 -26.83 8.87 9.24
N TYR A 149 -26.17 8.45 10.30
CA TYR A 149 -26.48 7.19 11.00
C TYR A 149 -27.40 7.37 12.21
N LEU A 150 -27.20 8.43 13.02
CA LEU A 150 -27.96 8.62 14.26
C LEU A 150 -29.45 8.84 14.01
N PRO A 151 -29.89 9.74 13.08
CA PRO A 151 -31.32 9.95 12.85
C PRO A 151 -32.02 8.72 12.28
N ARG A 152 -31.28 7.90 11.53
CA ARG A 152 -31.79 6.66 10.91
C ARG A 152 -31.71 5.45 11.86
N LYS A 153 -31.21 5.65 13.08
CA LYS A 153 -31.03 4.57 14.09
C LYS A 153 -30.25 3.36 13.56
N ILE A 154 -29.29 3.59 12.67
CA ILE A 154 -28.37 2.54 12.21
C ILE A 154 -27.45 2.16 13.37
N VAL A 155 -26.96 3.17 14.11
CA VAL A 155 -26.23 3.03 15.37
C VAL A 155 -26.86 3.95 16.42
N THR A 156 -26.77 3.56 17.67
CA THR A 156 -27.14 4.42 18.80
C THR A 156 -26.04 5.45 19.06
N PHE A 157 -26.37 6.57 19.70
CA PHE A 157 -25.37 7.56 20.11
C PHE A 157 -24.27 6.95 21.00
N LYS A 158 -24.65 6.02 21.89
CA LYS A 158 -23.70 5.31 22.74
C LYS A 158 -22.70 4.49 21.91
N GLN A 159 -23.19 3.68 20.96
CA GLN A 159 -22.35 2.89 20.06
C GLN A 159 -21.43 3.77 19.21
N PHE A 160 -21.94 4.90 18.71
CA PHE A 160 -21.13 5.87 17.97
C PHE A 160 -20.03 6.47 18.85
N ALA A 161 -20.36 6.90 20.07
CA ALA A 161 -19.38 7.47 21.00
C ALA A 161 -18.33 6.43 21.46
N GLU A 162 -18.74 5.18 21.68
CA GLU A 162 -17.82 4.07 22.03
C GLU A 162 -16.92 3.65 20.87
N SER A 163 -17.33 3.82 19.61
CA SER A 163 -16.51 3.52 18.45
C SER A 163 -15.27 4.41 18.31
N LEU A 164 -15.30 5.63 18.85
CA LEU A 164 -14.18 6.57 18.76
C LEU A 164 -12.95 6.08 19.56
N PRO A 165 -13.06 5.79 20.89
CA PRO A 165 -11.93 5.26 21.64
C PRO A 165 -11.48 3.88 21.10
N GLU A 166 -12.38 3.05 20.58
CA GLU A 166 -11.99 1.79 19.94
C GLU A 166 -11.18 2.02 18.67
N GLY A 167 -11.53 3.02 17.86
CA GLY A 167 -10.72 3.44 16.71
C GLY A 167 -9.32 3.91 17.12
N PHE A 168 -9.21 4.71 18.19
CA PHE A 168 -7.89 5.10 18.72
C PHE A 168 -7.07 3.89 19.19
N LYS A 169 -7.68 2.97 19.93
CA LYS A 169 -7.02 1.74 20.38
C LYS A 169 -6.53 0.90 19.20
N ALA A 170 -7.32 0.79 18.14
CA ALA A 170 -6.95 0.05 16.93
C ALA A 170 -5.72 0.65 16.23
N MET A 171 -5.48 1.97 16.37
CA MET A 171 -4.32 2.64 15.79
C MET A 171 -3.04 2.57 16.64
N VAL A 172 -3.15 2.20 17.92
CA VAL A 172 -1.98 2.16 18.83
C VAL A 172 -0.85 1.26 18.31
N PRO A 173 -1.09 0.03 17.83
CA PRO A 173 -0.01 -0.80 17.29
C PRO A 173 0.69 -0.14 16.09
N ALA A 174 -0.07 0.45 15.18
CA ALA A 174 0.49 1.15 14.01
C ALA A 174 1.35 2.35 14.42
N ILE A 175 0.87 3.17 15.38
CA ILE A 175 1.62 4.33 15.92
C ILE A 175 2.92 3.87 16.60
N LEU A 176 2.88 2.80 17.39
CA LEU A 176 4.07 2.25 18.04
C LEU A 176 5.09 1.77 17.02
N ILE A 177 4.67 1.03 15.99
CA ILE A 177 5.54 0.57 14.92
C ILE A 177 6.19 1.76 14.20
N LEU A 178 5.41 2.77 13.85
CA LEU A 178 5.93 3.98 13.21
C LEU A 178 6.93 4.72 14.10
N THR A 179 6.64 4.86 15.39
CA THR A 179 7.54 5.51 16.34
C THR A 179 8.89 4.78 16.41
N PHE A 180 8.88 3.45 16.50
CA PHE A 180 10.11 2.66 16.49
C PHE A 180 10.81 2.70 15.13
N ALA A 181 10.08 2.67 14.03
CA ALA A 181 10.65 2.79 12.69
C ALA A 181 11.36 4.14 12.49
N TRP A 182 10.73 5.24 12.88
CA TRP A 182 11.35 6.57 12.83
C TRP A 182 12.55 6.70 13.77
N THR A 183 12.45 6.13 14.98
CA THR A 183 13.60 6.08 15.90
C THR A 183 14.76 5.32 15.29
N LEU A 184 14.49 4.14 14.68
CA LEU A 184 15.52 3.37 14.00
C LEU A 184 16.10 4.12 12.80
N SER A 185 15.23 4.75 11.99
CA SER A 185 15.66 5.59 10.87
C SER A 185 16.56 6.74 11.33
N GLY A 186 16.21 7.41 12.43
CA GLY A 186 17.06 8.44 13.04
C GLY A 186 18.43 7.90 13.48
N VAL A 187 18.45 6.74 14.16
CA VAL A 187 19.72 6.07 14.54
C VAL A 187 20.54 5.66 13.32
N CYS A 188 19.91 5.28 12.22
CA CYS A 188 20.57 4.94 10.96
C CYS A 188 21.08 6.16 10.18
N GLY A 189 20.59 7.36 10.53
CA GLY A 189 20.92 8.62 9.87
C GLY A 189 22.35 9.13 10.08
N ASP A 190 22.63 10.28 9.50
CA ASP A 190 23.97 10.85 9.36
C ASP A 190 24.61 11.25 10.69
N GLU A 191 23.81 11.56 11.72
CA GLU A 191 24.30 11.93 13.04
C GLU A 191 24.80 10.73 13.87
N TYR A 192 24.41 9.51 13.52
CA TYR A 192 24.72 8.30 14.30
C TYR A 192 25.44 7.24 13.44
N LEU A 193 24.72 6.25 12.93
CA LEU A 193 25.31 5.07 12.28
C LEU A 193 25.70 5.30 10.81
N ARG A 194 25.18 6.33 10.16
CA ARG A 194 25.45 6.65 8.75
C ARG A 194 25.29 5.43 7.81
N ILE A 195 24.24 4.66 8.02
CA ILE A 195 24.01 3.42 7.26
C ILE A 195 23.87 3.72 5.77
N GLY A 196 23.26 4.86 5.41
CA GLY A 196 23.16 5.31 4.03
C GLY A 196 24.52 5.42 3.34
N ASP A 197 25.47 6.10 3.98
CA ASP A 197 26.86 6.22 3.48
C ASP A 197 27.56 4.87 3.38
N TYR A 198 27.39 4.01 4.40
CA TYR A 198 27.99 2.68 4.38
C TYR A 198 27.49 1.85 3.20
N VAL A 199 26.15 1.80 3.00
CA VAL A 199 25.53 1.05 1.90
C VAL A 199 25.89 1.67 0.55
N SER A 200 25.89 3.01 0.43
CA SER A 200 26.30 3.73 -0.76
C SER A 200 27.74 3.38 -1.14
N ASN A 201 28.68 3.46 -0.18
CA ASN A 201 30.07 3.08 -0.40
C ASN A 201 30.21 1.59 -0.80
N LEU A 202 29.43 0.69 -0.17
CA LEU A 202 29.44 -0.73 -0.51
C LEU A 202 28.95 -0.96 -1.95
N VAL A 203 27.88 -0.30 -2.35
CA VAL A 203 27.32 -0.39 -3.71
C VAL A 203 28.27 0.21 -4.74
N ASN A 204 28.78 1.42 -4.49
CA ASN A 204 29.64 2.13 -5.43
C ASN A 204 31.03 1.49 -5.59
N ASN A 205 31.55 0.86 -4.53
CA ASN A 205 32.82 0.11 -4.58
C ASN A 205 32.65 -1.35 -5.02
N SER A 206 31.42 -1.84 -5.14
CA SER A 206 31.14 -3.18 -5.63
C SER A 206 31.16 -3.20 -7.15
N SER A 207 31.50 -4.35 -7.73
CA SER A 207 31.35 -4.57 -9.19
C SER A 207 29.89 -4.81 -9.57
N MET A 208 28.93 -4.56 -8.69
CA MET A 208 27.51 -4.80 -8.93
C MET A 208 26.94 -3.73 -9.86
N PRO A 209 26.27 -4.12 -10.97
CA PRO A 209 25.62 -3.14 -11.82
C PRO A 209 24.52 -2.39 -11.06
N HIS A 210 24.53 -1.06 -11.06
CA HIS A 210 23.47 -0.24 -10.47
C HIS A 210 22.07 -0.59 -11.03
N ALA A 211 22.03 -1.14 -12.23
CA ALA A 211 20.81 -1.62 -12.87
C ALA A 211 20.04 -2.68 -12.06
N ILE A 212 20.70 -3.44 -11.17
CA ILE A 212 20.05 -4.48 -10.37
C ILE A 212 19.46 -3.94 -9.05
N ILE A 213 19.82 -2.72 -8.66
CA ILE A 213 19.42 -2.09 -7.38
C ILE A 213 17.91 -2.13 -7.17
N PRO A 214 17.03 -1.73 -8.12
CA PRO A 214 15.59 -1.78 -7.90
C PRO A 214 15.08 -3.18 -7.57
N ALA A 215 15.58 -4.20 -8.25
CA ALA A 215 15.17 -5.59 -8.02
C ALA A 215 15.61 -6.09 -6.62
N ILE A 216 16.81 -5.72 -6.18
CA ILE A 216 17.30 -6.05 -4.83
C ILE A 216 16.44 -5.36 -3.78
N PHE A 217 16.18 -4.07 -3.92
CA PHE A 217 15.33 -3.34 -2.97
C PHE A 217 13.92 -3.90 -2.91
N PHE A 218 13.35 -4.33 -4.04
CA PHE A 218 12.05 -5.00 -4.06
C PHE A 218 12.06 -6.27 -3.20
N LEU A 219 13.06 -7.14 -3.36
CA LEU A 219 13.15 -8.38 -2.57
C LEU A 219 13.42 -8.12 -1.09
N VAL A 220 14.33 -7.19 -0.77
CA VAL A 220 14.63 -6.82 0.61
C VAL A 220 13.39 -6.23 1.29
N ALA A 221 12.70 -5.32 0.61
CA ALA A 221 11.47 -4.73 1.12
C ALA A 221 10.36 -5.78 1.32
N LEU A 222 10.20 -6.71 0.37
CA LEU A 222 9.25 -7.82 0.48
C LEU A 222 9.57 -8.70 1.70
N GLY A 223 10.83 -9.12 1.86
CA GLY A 223 11.24 -9.96 2.99
C GLY A 223 11.09 -9.27 4.33
N LEU A 224 11.47 -7.99 4.42
CA LEU A 224 11.37 -7.21 5.64
C LEU A 224 9.90 -6.96 6.02
N ALA A 225 9.05 -6.54 5.08
CA ALA A 225 7.64 -6.32 5.32
C ALA A 225 6.88 -7.61 5.66
N PHE A 226 7.23 -8.72 5.03
CA PHE A 226 6.68 -10.03 5.39
C PHE A 226 7.01 -10.40 6.83
N SER A 227 8.26 -10.18 7.25
CA SER A 227 8.76 -10.56 8.59
C SER A 227 8.23 -9.65 9.69
N THR A 228 8.00 -8.37 9.39
CA THR A 228 7.55 -7.37 10.36
C THR A 228 6.03 -7.17 10.36
N GLY A 229 5.35 -7.60 9.30
CA GLY A 229 3.91 -7.38 9.11
C GLY A 229 3.54 -5.91 8.88
N THR A 230 4.47 -5.08 8.41
CA THR A 230 4.21 -3.66 8.17
C THR A 230 4.95 -3.12 6.95
N SER A 231 4.19 -2.53 6.05
CA SER A 231 4.78 -1.77 4.93
C SER A 231 5.38 -0.44 5.38
N TRP A 232 4.79 0.21 6.39
CA TRP A 232 5.24 1.51 6.90
C TRP A 232 6.64 1.47 7.48
N GLY A 233 6.91 0.51 8.39
CA GLY A 233 8.24 0.32 8.96
C GLY A 233 9.29 0.00 7.90
N THR A 234 8.91 -0.79 6.91
CA THR A 234 9.81 -1.22 5.84
C THR A 234 10.25 -0.05 4.96
N PHE A 235 9.33 0.74 4.43
CA PHE A 235 9.73 1.85 3.57
C PHE A 235 10.37 2.99 4.38
N GLY A 236 9.97 3.21 5.63
CA GLY A 236 10.59 4.19 6.52
C GLY A 236 12.08 3.93 6.76
N ILE A 237 12.51 2.67 6.71
CA ILE A 237 13.93 2.28 6.82
C ILE A 237 14.61 2.34 5.44
N LEU A 238 13.98 1.84 4.40
CA LEU A 238 14.64 1.61 3.11
C LEU A 238 14.67 2.85 2.21
N LEU A 239 13.70 3.77 2.29
CA LEU A 239 13.70 4.96 1.45
C LEU A 239 14.89 5.88 1.70
N PRO A 240 15.26 6.22 2.96
CA PRO A 240 16.47 6.99 3.22
C PRO A 240 17.72 6.35 2.63
N ILE A 241 17.81 5.01 2.64
CA ILE A 241 18.94 4.27 2.05
C ILE A 241 18.96 4.45 0.53
N VAL A 242 17.80 4.36 -0.14
CA VAL A 242 17.72 4.62 -1.59
C VAL A 242 18.20 6.04 -1.90
N PHE A 243 17.72 7.03 -1.15
CA PHE A 243 18.11 8.42 -1.37
C PHE A 243 19.62 8.65 -1.16
N ALA A 244 20.21 8.01 -0.16
CA ALA A 244 21.66 8.08 0.09
C ALA A 244 22.50 7.44 -1.04
N ILE A 245 22.05 6.32 -1.64
CA ILE A 245 22.76 5.66 -2.75
C ILE A 245 22.81 6.56 -3.99
N PHE A 246 21.75 7.28 -4.27
CA PHE A 246 21.65 8.13 -5.49
C PHE A 246 22.08 9.59 -5.24
N GLU A 247 22.59 9.94 -4.03
CA GLU A 247 23.17 11.25 -3.67
C GLU A 247 22.29 12.44 -4.11
N THR A 248 20.99 12.36 -3.92
CA THR A 248 20.02 13.40 -4.31
C THR A 248 19.95 13.72 -5.82
N ASN A 249 20.69 13.01 -6.66
CA ASN A 249 20.51 13.12 -8.12
C ASN A 249 19.22 12.41 -8.51
N VAL A 250 18.17 13.18 -8.82
CA VAL A 250 16.89 12.64 -9.30
C VAL A 250 17.12 12.00 -10.67
N SER A 251 17.37 10.69 -10.63
CA SER A 251 17.48 9.87 -11.83
C SER A 251 16.26 8.97 -11.97
N THR A 252 15.92 8.57 -13.19
CA THR A 252 14.87 7.59 -13.43
C THR A 252 15.10 6.32 -12.60
N LEU A 253 16.36 5.91 -12.44
CA LEU A 253 16.71 4.72 -11.67
C LEU A 253 16.42 4.89 -10.16
N MET A 254 16.61 6.09 -9.61
CA MET A 254 16.24 6.42 -8.23
C MET A 254 14.72 6.29 -8.03
N VAL A 255 13.91 6.85 -8.93
CA VAL A 255 12.45 6.77 -8.86
C VAL A 255 11.97 5.33 -9.00
N ILE A 256 12.57 4.53 -9.89
CA ILE A 256 12.27 3.10 -10.02
C ILE A 256 12.66 2.35 -8.73
N SER A 257 13.80 2.67 -8.12
CA SER A 257 14.25 2.04 -6.87
C SER A 257 13.35 2.38 -5.68
N MET A 258 12.93 3.64 -5.58
CA MET A 258 11.94 4.08 -4.59
C MET A 258 10.61 3.33 -4.77
N SER A 259 10.12 3.25 -6.01
CA SER A 259 8.92 2.48 -6.35
C SER A 259 9.07 0.99 -6.00
N ALA A 260 10.25 0.41 -6.23
CA ALA A 260 10.54 -0.98 -5.89
C ALA A 260 10.48 -1.24 -4.37
N VAL A 261 10.96 -0.30 -3.56
CA VAL A 261 10.81 -0.36 -2.09
C VAL A 261 9.34 -0.33 -1.69
N MET A 262 8.57 0.61 -2.21
CA MET A 262 7.13 0.73 -1.89
C MET A 262 6.36 -0.52 -2.34
N ALA A 263 6.60 -0.98 -3.55
CA ALA A 263 5.96 -2.17 -4.11
C ALA A 263 6.31 -3.45 -3.34
N GLY A 264 7.58 -3.62 -2.97
CA GLY A 264 8.06 -4.73 -2.15
C GLY A 264 7.48 -4.70 -0.74
N ALA A 265 7.45 -3.52 -0.10
CA ALA A 265 6.86 -3.33 1.21
C ALA A 265 5.37 -3.71 1.21
N VAL A 266 4.60 -3.23 0.23
CA VAL A 266 3.18 -3.58 0.06
C VAL A 266 3.00 -5.07 -0.21
N CYS A 267 3.86 -5.68 -1.04
CA CYS A 267 3.78 -7.12 -1.33
C CYS A 267 4.02 -7.96 -0.08
N GLY A 268 5.07 -7.67 0.69
CA GLY A 268 5.41 -8.40 1.91
C GLY A 268 4.32 -8.28 2.97
N ASP A 269 3.81 -7.07 3.19
CA ASP A 269 2.69 -6.78 4.08
C ASP A 269 1.43 -7.55 3.66
N HIS A 270 1.12 -7.56 2.36
CA HIS A 270 -0.06 -8.20 1.80
C HIS A 270 -0.08 -9.72 2.01
N VAL A 271 1.06 -10.39 2.07
CA VAL A 271 1.15 -11.85 2.28
C VAL A 271 1.53 -12.23 3.71
N SER A 272 1.83 -11.28 4.58
CA SER A 272 2.22 -11.53 5.96
C SER A 272 1.03 -11.94 6.83
N PRO A 273 1.13 -13.05 7.56
CA PRO A 273 0.08 -13.45 8.50
C PRO A 273 -0.02 -12.57 9.75
N ILE A 274 1.00 -11.76 10.02
CA ILE A 274 1.03 -10.84 11.17
C ILE A 274 0.71 -9.40 10.77
N SER A 275 0.38 -9.14 9.50
CA SER A 275 0.02 -7.84 9.01
C SER A 275 -1.34 -7.37 9.55
N ASP A 276 -1.37 -6.12 10.03
CA ASP A 276 -2.59 -5.47 10.47
C ASP A 276 -3.61 -5.34 9.32
N THR A 277 -3.16 -5.04 8.11
CA THR A 277 -4.02 -4.93 6.93
C THR A 277 -4.65 -6.28 6.56
N THR A 278 -3.90 -7.37 6.65
CA THR A 278 -4.39 -8.73 6.39
C THR A 278 -5.36 -9.18 7.49
N ILE A 279 -5.05 -8.88 8.76
CA ILE A 279 -5.93 -9.15 9.90
C ILE A 279 -7.25 -8.37 9.75
N LEU A 280 -7.20 -7.06 9.46
CA LEU A 280 -8.39 -6.25 9.26
C LEU A 280 -9.23 -6.70 8.06
N SER A 281 -8.59 -7.12 6.96
CA SER A 281 -9.29 -7.64 5.78
C SER A 281 -10.04 -8.92 6.09
N SER A 282 -9.40 -9.88 6.75
CA SER A 282 -10.03 -11.15 7.13
C SER A 282 -11.15 -10.96 8.14
N THR A 283 -10.96 -10.06 9.11
CA THR A 283 -11.98 -9.69 10.11
C THR A 283 -13.18 -9.02 9.42
N GLY A 284 -12.94 -8.06 8.55
CA GLY A 284 -13.99 -7.37 7.82
C GLY A 284 -14.77 -8.29 6.88
N ALA A 285 -14.12 -9.29 6.30
CA ALA A 285 -14.74 -10.31 5.46
C ALA A 285 -15.37 -11.46 6.28
N GLN A 286 -15.19 -11.47 7.61
CA GLN A 286 -15.65 -12.53 8.50
C GLN A 286 -15.16 -13.93 8.07
N CYS A 287 -13.93 -14.02 7.60
CA CYS A 287 -13.30 -15.28 7.22
C CYS A 287 -12.15 -15.64 8.14
N ASN A 288 -11.76 -16.93 8.16
CA ASN A 288 -10.62 -17.36 8.94
C ASN A 288 -9.34 -16.69 8.43
N HIS A 289 -8.59 -16.07 9.34
CA HIS A 289 -7.40 -15.28 9.00
C HIS A 289 -6.32 -16.11 8.29
N ILE A 290 -6.03 -17.32 8.77
CA ILE A 290 -5.02 -18.18 8.16
C ILE A 290 -5.47 -18.70 6.79
N ASP A 291 -6.74 -18.99 6.62
CA ASP A 291 -7.30 -19.37 5.32
C ASP A 291 -7.21 -18.21 4.34
N HIS A 292 -7.50 -16.97 4.77
CA HIS A 292 -7.33 -15.77 3.96
C HIS A 292 -5.88 -15.62 3.49
N VAL A 293 -4.89 -15.70 4.40
CA VAL A 293 -3.47 -15.65 4.05
C VAL A 293 -3.09 -16.75 3.06
N ASN A 294 -3.48 -17.99 3.36
CA ASN A 294 -3.12 -19.15 2.55
C ASN A 294 -3.71 -19.13 1.13
N THR A 295 -4.93 -18.60 0.98
CA THR A 295 -5.60 -18.49 -0.33
C THR A 295 -5.09 -17.30 -1.15
N GLN A 296 -4.71 -16.20 -0.51
CA GLN A 296 -4.19 -14.99 -1.14
C GLN A 296 -2.72 -15.15 -1.60
N MET A 297 -1.89 -15.85 -0.83
CA MET A 297 -0.45 -15.95 -1.05
C MET A 297 -0.05 -16.41 -2.47
N PRO A 298 -0.65 -17.44 -3.09
CA PRO A 298 -0.29 -17.85 -4.44
C PRO A 298 -0.49 -16.76 -5.51
N TYR A 299 -1.53 -15.95 -5.35
CA TYR A 299 -1.83 -14.84 -6.25
C TYR A 299 -0.78 -13.74 -6.11
N ALA A 300 -0.50 -13.33 -4.90
CA ALA A 300 0.47 -12.29 -4.61
C ALA A 300 1.90 -12.69 -5.05
N LEU A 301 2.31 -13.94 -4.84
CA LEU A 301 3.63 -14.43 -5.25
C LEU A 301 3.81 -14.46 -6.77
N ILE A 302 2.77 -14.78 -7.55
CA ILE A 302 2.83 -14.70 -9.01
C ILE A 302 3.08 -13.25 -9.45
N VAL A 303 2.34 -12.30 -8.90
CA VAL A 303 2.53 -10.88 -9.22
C VAL A 303 3.90 -10.39 -8.75
N ALA A 304 4.35 -10.83 -7.57
CA ALA A 304 5.68 -10.51 -7.06
C ALA A 304 6.79 -10.98 -8.00
N ALA A 305 6.70 -12.21 -8.52
CA ALA A 305 7.67 -12.75 -9.46
C ALA A 305 7.71 -11.96 -10.77
N ILE A 306 6.54 -11.62 -11.33
CA ILE A 306 6.46 -10.78 -12.53
C ILE A 306 7.05 -9.39 -12.24
N SER A 307 6.69 -8.77 -11.11
CA SER A 307 7.20 -7.45 -10.72
C SER A 307 8.72 -7.45 -10.55
N PHE A 308 9.27 -8.48 -9.92
CA PHE A 308 10.71 -8.64 -9.77
C PHE A 308 11.44 -8.68 -11.13
N ILE A 309 10.94 -9.48 -12.07
CA ILE A 309 11.48 -9.52 -13.43
C ILE A 309 11.38 -8.15 -14.12
N CYS A 310 10.25 -7.46 -13.95
CA CYS A 310 10.05 -6.12 -14.50
C CYS A 310 11.02 -5.10 -13.89
N TYR A 311 11.35 -5.18 -12.59
CA TYR A 311 12.37 -4.32 -11.98
C TYR A 311 13.77 -4.61 -12.52
N ILE A 312 14.12 -5.86 -12.78
CA ILE A 312 15.37 -6.20 -13.47
C ILE A 312 15.40 -5.55 -14.86
N ILE A 313 14.37 -5.75 -15.67
CA ILE A 313 14.28 -5.19 -17.03
C ILE A 313 14.39 -3.66 -16.99
N SER A 314 13.64 -3.01 -16.09
CA SER A 314 13.64 -1.55 -15.95
C SER A 314 15.00 -1.00 -15.52
N GLY A 315 15.68 -1.70 -14.62
CA GLY A 315 17.01 -1.32 -14.19
C GLY A 315 18.04 -1.40 -15.32
N PHE A 316 18.05 -2.49 -16.09
CA PHE A 316 18.98 -2.66 -17.20
C PHE A 316 18.69 -1.76 -18.40
N THR A 317 17.42 -1.44 -18.65
CA THR A 317 17.03 -0.54 -19.75
C THR A 317 17.09 0.94 -19.36
N GLY A 318 17.18 1.26 -18.06
CA GLY A 318 17.06 2.64 -17.54
C GLY A 318 15.67 3.25 -17.77
N ASN A 319 14.69 2.44 -18.14
CA ASN A 319 13.34 2.90 -18.49
C ASN A 319 12.27 2.01 -17.86
N GLY A 320 11.56 2.57 -16.85
CA GLY A 320 10.50 1.85 -16.15
C GLY A 320 9.26 1.52 -16.98
N TYR A 321 8.99 2.28 -18.04
CA TYR A 321 7.84 1.99 -18.91
C TYR A 321 8.00 0.67 -19.67
N ILE A 322 9.24 0.25 -19.97
CA ILE A 322 9.49 -1.05 -20.61
C ILE A 322 9.08 -2.17 -19.66
N GLY A 323 9.47 -2.10 -18.39
CA GLY A 323 9.04 -3.06 -17.37
C GLY A 323 7.52 -3.07 -17.19
N LEU A 324 6.89 -1.88 -17.18
CA LEU A 324 5.43 -1.77 -17.12
C LEU A 324 4.75 -2.52 -18.28
N ILE A 325 5.16 -2.26 -19.51
CA ILE A 325 4.57 -2.89 -20.70
C ILE A 325 4.75 -4.41 -20.67
N VAL A 326 5.96 -4.88 -20.32
CA VAL A 326 6.23 -6.32 -20.18
C VAL A 326 5.31 -6.96 -19.15
N GLY A 327 5.13 -6.34 -17.98
CA GLY A 327 4.26 -6.86 -16.93
C GLY A 327 2.78 -6.83 -17.27
N LEU A 328 2.31 -5.76 -17.96
CA LEU A 328 0.94 -5.67 -18.47
C LEU A 328 0.59 -6.77 -19.49
N ILE A 329 1.58 -7.28 -20.22
CA ILE A 329 1.41 -8.40 -21.16
C ILE A 329 1.59 -9.73 -20.42
N ALA A 330 2.62 -9.87 -19.59
CA ALA A 330 2.97 -11.11 -18.92
C ALA A 330 1.89 -11.57 -17.92
N THR A 331 1.29 -10.64 -17.18
CA THR A 331 0.27 -10.97 -16.18
C THR A 331 -0.96 -11.65 -16.79
N PRO A 332 -1.65 -11.06 -17.79
CA PRO A 332 -2.78 -11.74 -18.43
C PRO A 332 -2.38 -13.01 -19.17
N ALA A 333 -1.21 -13.02 -19.82
CA ALA A 333 -0.74 -14.20 -20.58
C ALA A 333 -0.53 -15.39 -19.65
N LEU A 334 0.10 -15.19 -18.48
CA LEU A 334 0.32 -16.24 -17.49
C LEU A 334 -1.01 -16.75 -16.92
N LEU A 335 -1.92 -15.85 -16.56
CA LEU A 335 -3.24 -16.22 -16.03
C LEU A 335 -4.06 -16.99 -17.06
N PHE A 336 -4.01 -16.59 -18.33
CA PHE A 336 -4.69 -17.31 -19.41
C PHE A 336 -4.07 -18.72 -19.63
N ALA A 337 -2.76 -18.86 -19.49
CA ALA A 337 -2.10 -20.17 -19.55
C ALA A 337 -2.55 -21.09 -18.39
N ILE A 338 -2.66 -20.54 -17.16
CA ILE A 338 -3.17 -21.28 -15.99
C ILE A 338 -4.62 -21.68 -16.23
N TYR A 339 -5.47 -20.76 -16.68
CA TYR A 339 -6.88 -21.04 -17.02
C TYR A 339 -7.04 -22.16 -18.03
N LYS A 340 -6.30 -22.10 -19.15
CA LYS A 340 -6.32 -23.17 -20.17
C LYS A 340 -5.88 -24.52 -19.61
N LYS A 341 -4.83 -24.55 -18.81
CA LYS A 341 -4.33 -25.79 -18.20
C LYS A 341 -5.38 -26.42 -17.27
N GLN A 342 -6.06 -25.59 -16.47
CA GLN A 342 -7.11 -26.10 -15.59
C GLN A 342 -8.32 -26.63 -16.36
N LYS A 343 -8.73 -25.94 -17.42
CA LYS A 343 -9.86 -26.37 -18.26
C LYS A 343 -9.58 -27.63 -19.03
N ALA A 344 -8.31 -27.90 -19.34
CA ALA A 344 -7.88 -29.13 -19.99
C ALA A 344 -7.77 -30.32 -19.01
N SER A 345 -7.74 -30.05 -17.69
CA SER A 345 -7.61 -31.07 -16.62
C SER A 345 -8.94 -31.34 -15.90
N ALA A 346 -9.98 -30.58 -16.21
CA ALA A 346 -11.35 -30.75 -15.69
C ALA A 346 -12.21 -31.52 -16.70
#